data_ee06e1f7dd1972fd22d4748186bbef65
#
_entry.id   ee06e1f7dd1972fd22d4748186bbef65
#
_cell.length_a   1.000
_cell.length_b   1.000
_cell.length_c   1.000
_cell.angle_alpha   90.00
_cell.angle_beta   90.00
_cell.angle_gamma   90.00
#
_symmetry.space_group_name_H-M   'P 1'
#
loop_
_entity.id
_entity.type
_entity.pdbx_description
1 polymer ?
#
loop_
_entity_poly.entity_id
_entity_poly.type
_entity_poly.pdbx_seq_one_letter_code
_entity_poly.pdbx_strand_id
1 'polypeptide(L)'
;DRTRPHIIPLDDGKKMLTFIDDSRDRAEYNGATLYYSIFDGTHWSTPKAVADDGTPDSIHTLKKIGDKVIIAWTDVINAFGGEETSREKLSSIGISCAIYDTQTNTMGEEISIVHDRYLTLNPQIDVDGDMLYISYVKLDVSKLGNSNSDLLQLEKSFSNIAYVKYDMNTGKSYDETIIPIPHKTISSPIALDYNSATININNESYLISSYTIDEDEDLQTGDDRELYLQIQNLTTGQAYFPIQITNDSISNSLPKLTNINGELYLTWLDNGYMFKIMNLSDMLSSMFNADSNGDMTDLINADTVN
;
A
#
# COMPACT_ATOMS: atom_id res chain seq x y z
N ASP A 1 13.48 4.19 -6.51
CA ASP A 1 14.09 3.99 -5.21
C ASP A 1 12.99 3.97 -4.16
N ARG A 2 12.67 2.77 -3.67
CA ARG A 2 11.53 2.54 -2.76
C ARG A 2 11.94 2.55 -1.28
N THR A 3 13.21 2.76 -0.99
CA THR A 3 13.76 2.88 0.37
C THR A 3 13.95 4.35 0.79
N ARG A 4 13.14 5.25 0.22
CA ARG A 4 13.26 6.69 0.50
C ARG A 4 12.99 6.98 1.97
N PRO A 5 13.75 7.89 2.58
CA PRO A 5 13.43 8.38 3.91
C PRO A 5 12.09 9.13 3.90
N HIS A 6 11.33 8.98 4.95
CA HIS A 6 10.08 9.69 5.17
C HIS A 6 10.19 10.64 6.35
N ILE A 7 9.61 11.83 6.21
CA ILE A 7 9.48 12.78 7.32
C ILE A 7 8.01 13.08 7.52
N ILE A 8 7.54 12.96 8.76
CA ILE A 8 6.18 13.30 9.15
C ILE A 8 6.20 14.33 10.28
N PRO A 9 5.39 15.41 10.22
CA PRO A 9 5.25 16.34 11.32
C PRO A 9 4.55 15.65 12.50
N LEU A 10 5.07 15.88 13.69
CA LEU A 10 4.42 15.57 14.96
C LEU A 10 3.86 16.87 15.57
N ASP A 11 3.31 16.75 16.78
CA ASP A 11 2.81 17.90 17.51
C ASP A 11 3.98 18.74 18.07
N ASP A 12 3.70 19.99 18.47
CA ASP A 12 4.67 20.93 19.09
C ASP A 12 5.92 21.19 18.24
N GLY A 13 5.80 21.15 16.91
CA GLY A 13 6.91 21.42 15.98
C GLY A 13 7.93 20.30 15.86
N LYS A 14 7.70 19.18 16.54
CA LYS A 14 8.49 17.96 16.41
C LYS A 14 8.28 17.31 15.05
N LYS A 15 9.19 16.43 14.65
CA LYS A 15 9.11 15.63 13.42
C LYS A 15 9.66 14.23 13.68
N MET A 16 9.12 13.24 12.98
CA MET A 16 9.74 11.92 12.89
C MET A 16 10.35 11.74 11.51
N LEU A 17 11.58 11.28 11.46
CA LEU A 17 12.26 10.77 10.27
C LEU A 17 12.33 9.26 10.37
N THR A 18 11.98 8.55 9.30
CA THR A 18 12.23 7.11 9.15
C THR A 18 13.08 6.87 7.92
N PHE A 19 13.98 5.90 7.99
CA PHE A 19 14.91 5.56 6.90
C PHE A 19 15.46 4.15 7.08
N ILE A 20 15.89 3.54 5.98
CA ILE A 20 16.61 2.26 5.99
C ILE A 20 18.10 2.56 6.01
N ASP A 21 18.81 1.89 6.89
CA ASP A 21 20.30 1.91 6.96
C ASP A 21 20.82 0.50 7.24
N ASP A 22 22.10 0.31 7.01
CA ASP A 22 22.77 -0.97 7.24
C ASP A 22 23.16 -1.15 8.72
N SER A 23 22.62 -2.19 9.35
CA SER A 23 23.04 -2.61 10.67
C SER A 23 24.36 -3.40 10.57
N ARG A 24 25.46 -2.76 10.87
CA ARG A 24 26.83 -3.31 10.74
C ARG A 24 27.11 -4.55 11.60
N ASP A 25 26.24 -4.82 12.53
CA ASP A 25 26.36 -5.96 13.46
C ASP A 25 25.67 -7.23 12.92
N ARG A 26 25.03 -7.13 11.75
CA ARG A 26 24.32 -8.23 11.08
C ARG A 26 25.07 -8.71 9.84
N ALA A 27 24.75 -9.93 9.36
CA ALA A 27 25.24 -10.39 8.06
C ALA A 27 24.71 -9.45 6.94
N GLU A 28 25.51 -9.23 5.88
CA GLU A 28 25.25 -8.29 4.80
C GLU A 28 23.83 -8.41 4.22
N TYR A 29 23.33 -9.63 4.05
CA TYR A 29 21.99 -9.91 3.51
C TYR A 29 20.84 -9.71 4.53
N ASN A 30 21.16 -9.45 5.79
CA ASN A 30 20.21 -9.11 6.86
C ASN A 30 20.46 -7.69 7.42
N GLY A 31 21.35 -6.92 6.84
CA GLY A 31 21.80 -5.63 7.36
C GLY A 31 20.78 -4.50 7.23
N ALA A 32 19.90 -4.56 6.22
CA ALA A 32 18.91 -3.51 6.01
C ALA A 32 17.95 -3.42 7.20
N THR A 33 17.93 -2.31 7.91
CA THR A 33 17.13 -2.11 9.12
C THR A 33 16.40 -0.79 9.07
N LEU A 34 15.12 -0.80 9.43
CA LEU A 34 14.30 0.41 9.50
C LEU A 34 14.55 1.17 10.80
N TYR A 35 15.07 2.38 10.67
CA TYR A 35 15.34 3.28 11.79
C TYR A 35 14.37 4.45 11.85
N TYR A 36 14.22 5.00 13.04
CA TYR A 36 13.55 6.29 13.22
C TYR A 36 14.39 7.23 14.09
N SER A 37 14.21 8.54 13.90
CA SER A 37 14.78 9.61 14.70
C SER A 37 13.74 10.70 14.91
N ILE A 38 13.74 11.31 16.08
CA ILE A 38 12.81 12.37 16.45
C ILE A 38 13.55 13.72 16.49
N PHE A 39 13.02 14.70 15.77
CA PHE A 39 13.42 16.10 15.88
C PHE A 39 12.60 16.77 16.96
N ASP A 40 13.25 17.35 17.97
CA ASP A 40 12.63 18.01 19.13
C ASP A 40 12.32 19.50 18.92
N GLY A 41 12.59 20.03 17.72
CA GLY A 41 12.53 21.45 17.39
C GLY A 41 13.92 22.09 17.26
N THR A 42 14.98 21.45 17.77
CA THR A 42 16.36 21.92 17.72
C THR A 42 17.35 20.87 17.23
N HIS A 43 17.19 19.63 17.68
CA HIS A 43 18.13 18.53 17.38
C HIS A 43 17.38 17.24 17.03
N TRP A 44 18.03 16.39 16.23
CA TRP A 44 17.59 15.04 15.98
C TRP A 44 18.10 14.10 17.10
N SER A 45 17.24 13.20 17.54
CA SER A 45 17.66 12.12 18.46
C SER A 45 18.64 11.16 17.76
N THR A 46 19.39 10.39 18.54
CA THR A 46 20.10 9.23 18.02
C THR A 46 19.07 8.29 17.37
N PRO A 47 19.32 7.78 16.14
CA PRO A 47 18.45 6.83 15.50
C PRO A 47 18.26 5.56 16.33
N LYS A 48 17.07 5.00 16.31
CA LYS A 48 16.72 3.72 16.92
C LYS A 48 16.05 2.84 15.87
N ALA A 49 16.27 1.53 15.94
CA ALA A 49 15.52 0.60 15.10
C ALA A 49 14.01 0.66 15.44
N VAL A 50 13.15 0.54 14.44
CA VAL A 50 11.71 0.41 14.63
C VAL A 50 11.42 -0.97 15.21
N ALA A 51 12.01 -2.03 14.62
CA ALA A 51 12.13 -3.36 15.16
C ALA A 51 13.58 -3.82 15.03
N ASP A 52 14.06 -4.65 15.95
CA ASP A 52 15.44 -5.19 15.92
C ASP A 52 15.40 -6.71 16.11
N ASP A 53 14.73 -7.38 15.17
CA ASP A 53 14.48 -8.83 15.16
C ASP A 53 15.56 -9.64 14.44
N GLY A 54 16.51 -8.97 13.77
CA GLY A 54 17.62 -9.59 13.03
C GLY A 54 17.31 -9.88 11.56
N THR A 55 16.14 -9.50 11.08
CA THR A 55 15.71 -9.67 9.67
C THR A 55 15.89 -8.39 8.87
N PRO A 56 15.94 -8.46 7.51
CA PRO A 56 16.06 -7.27 6.69
C PRO A 56 14.71 -6.62 6.46
N ASP A 57 14.66 -5.30 6.67
CA ASP A 57 13.52 -4.44 6.37
C ASP A 57 13.65 -3.76 5.00
N SER A 58 12.51 -3.45 4.39
CA SER A 58 12.52 -2.62 3.18
C SER A 58 11.26 -1.75 3.10
N ILE A 59 10.87 -1.32 1.93
CA ILE A 59 9.73 -0.46 1.59
C ILE A 59 8.81 -0.17 2.77
N HIS A 60 8.83 1.05 3.26
CA HIS A 60 8.00 1.44 4.41
C HIS A 60 7.12 2.64 4.10
N THR A 61 6.07 2.77 4.88
CA THR A 61 5.15 3.92 4.88
C THR A 61 4.79 4.28 6.31
N LEU A 62 4.33 5.51 6.51
CA LEU A 62 3.90 5.95 7.83
C LEU A 62 2.74 6.93 7.74
N LYS A 63 1.89 6.92 8.78
CA LYS A 63 0.72 7.78 8.91
C LYS A 63 0.54 8.23 10.35
N LYS A 64 0.41 9.54 10.57
CA LYS A 64 0.07 10.09 11.90
C LYS A 64 -1.45 10.17 12.04
N ILE A 65 -1.95 9.70 13.20
CA ILE A 65 -3.36 9.70 13.54
C ILE A 65 -3.47 10.05 15.04
N GLY A 66 -4.02 11.22 15.32
CA GLY A 66 -4.05 11.71 16.70
C GLY A 66 -2.65 11.75 17.30
N ASP A 67 -2.47 11.09 18.42
CA ASP A 67 -1.22 10.95 19.17
C ASP A 67 -0.37 9.72 18.76
N LYS A 68 -0.75 9.03 17.69
CA LYS A 68 -0.04 7.84 17.21
C LYS A 68 0.58 8.06 15.83
N VAL A 69 1.75 7.48 15.60
CA VAL A 69 2.33 7.29 14.27
C VAL A 69 2.40 5.79 13.99
N ILE A 70 1.64 5.34 13.00
CA ILE A 70 1.69 3.97 12.51
C ILE A 70 2.79 3.91 11.45
N ILE A 71 3.65 2.91 11.55
CA ILE A 71 4.72 2.62 10.59
C ILE A 71 4.47 1.20 10.12
N ALA A 72 4.37 0.98 8.79
CA ALA A 72 4.25 -0.34 8.19
C ALA A 72 5.38 -0.53 7.17
N TRP A 73 5.95 -1.73 7.13
CA TRP A 73 7.07 -2.04 6.23
C TRP A 73 7.01 -3.45 5.69
N THR A 74 7.70 -3.67 4.59
CA THR A 74 7.98 -5.03 4.15
C THR A 74 9.10 -5.61 5.01
N ASP A 75 8.84 -6.78 5.53
CA ASP A 75 9.63 -7.49 6.51
C ASP A 75 9.87 -8.94 6.07
N VAL A 76 10.79 -9.61 6.69
CA VAL A 76 11.13 -11.02 6.42
C VAL A 76 10.96 -11.84 7.70
N ILE A 77 10.23 -12.96 7.61
CA ILE A 77 9.87 -13.80 8.76
C ILE A 77 11.11 -14.29 9.54
N ASN A 78 12.17 -14.64 8.83
CA ASN A 78 13.39 -15.20 9.43
C ASN A 78 14.62 -14.62 8.74
N ALA A 79 15.65 -14.36 9.53
CA ALA A 79 16.95 -13.95 9.01
C ALA A 79 17.47 -14.96 7.97
N PHE A 80 18.01 -14.46 6.86
CA PHE A 80 18.58 -15.28 5.81
C PHE A 80 19.89 -15.93 6.27
N GLY A 81 20.09 -17.19 5.91
CA GLY A 81 21.34 -17.93 6.12
C GLY A 81 22.38 -17.73 5.00
N GLY A 82 21.95 -17.15 3.87
CA GLY A 82 22.80 -16.89 2.70
C GLY A 82 22.73 -17.96 1.61
N GLU A 83 22.02 -19.05 1.84
CA GLU A 83 21.87 -20.18 0.90
C GLU A 83 20.50 -20.21 0.20
N GLU A 84 19.60 -19.27 0.57
CA GLU A 84 18.24 -19.25 0.05
C GLU A 84 18.22 -18.90 -1.45
N THR A 85 17.39 -19.63 -2.18
CA THR A 85 17.07 -19.31 -3.58
C THR A 85 16.29 -17.98 -3.66
N SER A 86 16.29 -17.37 -4.85
CA SER A 86 15.51 -16.14 -5.08
C SER A 86 14.03 -16.32 -4.73
N ARG A 87 13.45 -17.48 -5.06
CA ARG A 87 12.07 -17.81 -4.74
C ARG A 87 11.83 -17.90 -3.23
N GLU A 88 12.72 -18.56 -2.49
CA GLU A 88 12.62 -18.64 -1.03
C GLU A 88 12.69 -17.26 -0.39
N LYS A 89 13.61 -16.41 -0.84
CA LYS A 89 13.72 -15.03 -0.36
C LYS A 89 12.44 -14.24 -0.63
N LEU A 90 11.90 -14.29 -1.85
CA LEU A 90 10.67 -13.58 -2.20
C LEU A 90 9.45 -14.08 -1.43
N SER A 91 9.33 -15.41 -1.24
CA SER A 91 8.22 -16.01 -0.50
C SER A 91 8.29 -15.82 1.03
N SER A 92 9.39 -15.28 1.55
CA SER A 92 9.54 -14.94 2.96
C SER A 92 9.21 -13.48 3.28
N ILE A 93 8.99 -12.67 2.25
CA ILE A 93 8.67 -11.24 2.42
C ILE A 93 7.21 -11.10 2.81
N GLY A 94 6.98 -10.57 3.99
CA GLY A 94 5.70 -10.24 4.56
C GLY A 94 5.55 -8.75 4.85
N ILE A 95 4.61 -8.41 5.71
CA ILE A 95 4.36 -7.06 6.20
C ILE A 95 4.27 -7.08 7.71
N SER A 96 5.02 -6.19 8.32
CA SER A 96 4.93 -5.87 9.75
C SER A 96 4.56 -4.42 9.97
N CYS A 97 4.09 -4.08 11.15
CA CYS A 97 3.89 -2.70 11.57
C CYS A 97 4.26 -2.46 13.03
N ALA A 98 4.49 -1.20 13.38
CA ALA A 98 4.63 -0.74 14.76
C ALA A 98 3.91 0.59 14.96
N ILE A 99 3.55 0.87 16.20
CA ILE A 99 2.83 2.09 16.58
C ILE A 99 3.71 2.89 17.55
N TYR A 100 4.09 4.09 17.14
CA TYR A 100 4.76 5.05 18.00
C TYR A 100 3.75 5.95 18.68
N ASP A 101 3.80 6.04 19.99
CA ASP A 101 2.99 6.94 20.82
C ASP A 101 3.74 8.26 21.01
N THR A 102 3.16 9.36 20.52
CA THR A 102 3.79 10.69 20.60
C THR A 102 3.70 11.33 21.97
N GLN A 103 2.78 10.89 22.83
CA GLN A 103 2.65 11.41 24.20
C GLN A 103 3.70 10.80 25.13
N THR A 104 3.89 9.49 25.05
CA THR A 104 4.87 8.76 25.85
C THR A 104 6.26 8.74 25.22
N ASN A 105 6.38 9.11 23.94
CA ASN A 105 7.58 9.02 23.10
C ASN A 105 8.16 7.59 23.06
N THR A 106 7.30 6.59 22.95
CA THR A 106 7.69 5.18 22.91
C THR A 106 7.25 4.51 21.61
N MET A 107 8.11 3.65 21.06
CA MET A 107 7.77 2.73 20.00
C MET A 107 7.15 1.48 20.63
N GLY A 108 6.01 1.03 20.13
CA GLY A 108 5.40 -0.24 20.49
C GLY A 108 6.18 -1.43 19.93
N GLU A 109 5.79 -2.62 20.34
CA GLU A 109 6.33 -3.85 19.78
C GLU A 109 5.91 -4.02 18.31
N GLU A 110 6.69 -4.78 17.58
CA GLU A 110 6.36 -5.19 16.22
C GLU A 110 5.10 -6.05 16.21
N ILE A 111 4.23 -5.76 15.24
CA ILE A 111 2.99 -6.47 14.97
C ILE A 111 3.12 -7.12 13.59
N SER A 112 3.21 -8.45 13.54
CA SER A 112 3.16 -9.19 12.29
C SER A 112 1.77 -9.08 11.66
N ILE A 113 1.69 -8.56 10.43
CA ILE A 113 0.44 -8.36 9.70
C ILE A 113 0.16 -9.54 8.78
N VAL A 114 1.11 -9.91 7.93
CA VAL A 114 1.01 -11.06 7.04
C VAL A 114 2.37 -11.65 6.71
N HIS A 115 2.46 -12.99 6.83
CA HIS A 115 3.62 -13.79 6.45
C HIS A 115 3.14 -15.16 5.99
N ASP A 116 2.84 -15.33 4.69
CA ASP A 116 2.11 -16.49 4.19
C ASP A 116 2.67 -17.16 2.93
N ARG A 117 3.94 -16.95 2.62
CA ARG A 117 4.64 -17.48 1.43
C ARG A 117 4.28 -16.84 0.09
N TYR A 118 3.50 -15.78 0.10
CA TYR A 118 3.36 -14.88 -1.04
C TYR A 118 4.35 -13.74 -0.92
N LEU A 119 4.69 -13.11 -2.03
CA LEU A 119 5.41 -11.85 -1.99
C LEU A 119 4.40 -10.73 -1.70
N THR A 120 4.59 -10.00 -0.60
CA THR A 120 3.75 -8.86 -0.23
C THR A 120 4.55 -7.57 -0.30
N LEU A 121 4.00 -6.56 -0.98
CA LEU A 121 4.69 -5.31 -1.30
C LEU A 121 3.79 -4.10 -1.12
N ASN A 122 4.43 -2.92 -1.02
CA ASN A 122 3.78 -1.61 -1.00
C ASN A 122 2.70 -1.47 0.09
N PRO A 123 3.03 -1.67 1.38
CA PRO A 123 2.05 -1.46 2.44
C PRO A 123 1.49 -0.05 2.40
N GLN A 124 0.18 0.07 2.57
CA GLN A 124 -0.53 1.33 2.75
C GLN A 124 -1.24 1.29 4.09
N ILE A 125 -1.34 2.44 4.74
CA ILE A 125 -1.95 2.57 6.06
C ILE A 125 -3.21 3.42 5.92
N ASP A 126 -4.35 2.85 6.30
CA ASP A 126 -5.61 3.55 6.40
C ASP A 126 -6.26 3.31 7.74
N VAL A 127 -7.10 4.24 8.17
CA VAL A 127 -7.73 4.18 9.49
C VAL A 127 -9.16 4.67 9.40
N ASP A 128 -10.04 3.95 10.10
CA ASP A 128 -11.42 4.35 10.37
C ASP A 128 -11.71 4.16 11.86
N GLY A 129 -11.84 5.26 12.59
CA GLY A 129 -11.91 5.23 14.04
C GLY A 129 -10.67 4.58 14.65
N ASP A 130 -10.88 3.53 15.45
CA ASP A 130 -9.81 2.75 16.07
C ASP A 130 -9.36 1.54 15.23
N MET A 131 -9.97 1.34 14.07
CA MET A 131 -9.63 0.26 13.17
C MET A 131 -8.55 0.70 12.19
N LEU A 132 -7.41 0.04 12.24
CA LEU A 132 -6.31 0.16 11.30
C LEU A 132 -6.53 -0.83 10.15
N TYR A 133 -6.37 -0.35 8.93
CA TYR A 133 -6.36 -1.16 7.71
C TYR A 133 -4.97 -1.07 7.09
N ILE A 134 -4.27 -2.19 7.00
CA ILE A 134 -3.00 -2.28 6.28
C ILE A 134 -3.28 -3.05 5.00
N SER A 135 -3.23 -2.35 3.87
CA SER A 135 -3.44 -2.91 2.55
C SER A 135 -2.12 -3.01 1.78
N TYR A 136 -2.04 -3.96 0.86
CA TYR A 136 -0.80 -4.27 0.13
C TYR A 136 -1.11 -5.03 -1.16
N VAL A 137 -0.10 -5.09 -2.03
CA VAL A 137 -0.12 -5.95 -3.21
C VAL A 137 0.43 -7.33 -2.83
N LYS A 138 -0.26 -8.38 -3.24
CA LYS A 138 0.07 -9.78 -2.97
C LYS A 138 0.27 -10.54 -4.27
N LEU A 139 1.48 -11.13 -4.46
CA LEU A 139 1.87 -11.83 -5.68
C LEU A 139 2.16 -13.30 -5.39
N ASP A 140 1.62 -14.19 -6.25
CA ASP A 140 1.94 -15.62 -6.18
C ASP A 140 3.29 -15.91 -6.82
N VAL A 141 4.29 -16.16 -5.99
CA VAL A 141 5.66 -16.51 -6.43
C VAL A 141 5.87 -18.01 -6.56
N SER A 142 4.84 -18.82 -6.35
CA SER A 142 4.97 -20.30 -6.39
C SER A 142 5.38 -20.85 -7.75
N LYS A 143 5.07 -20.12 -8.81
CA LYS A 143 5.37 -20.45 -10.21
C LYS A 143 6.73 -19.94 -10.69
N LEU A 144 7.41 -19.12 -9.90
CA LEU A 144 8.75 -18.64 -10.24
C LEU A 144 9.75 -19.80 -10.13
N GLY A 145 10.63 -19.90 -11.11
CA GLY A 145 11.79 -20.79 -11.03
C GLY A 145 12.85 -20.27 -10.04
N ASN A 146 13.93 -21.00 -9.90
CA ASN A 146 15.01 -20.68 -8.96
C ASN A 146 16.13 -19.81 -9.59
N SER A 147 15.98 -19.39 -10.84
CA SER A 147 16.99 -18.60 -11.55
C SER A 147 16.70 -17.10 -11.50
N ASN A 148 17.73 -16.26 -11.56
CA ASN A 148 17.56 -14.81 -11.58
C ASN A 148 16.79 -14.31 -12.83
N SER A 149 16.77 -15.08 -13.92
CA SER A 149 15.95 -14.77 -15.11
C SER A 149 14.45 -14.88 -14.84
N ASP A 150 14.07 -15.67 -13.84
CA ASP A 150 12.67 -15.87 -13.49
C ASP A 150 12.10 -14.70 -12.68
N LEU A 151 12.97 -13.86 -12.12
CA LEU A 151 12.55 -12.61 -11.47
C LEU A 151 11.91 -11.62 -12.45
N LEU A 152 12.32 -11.65 -13.72
CA LEU A 152 11.67 -10.87 -14.79
C LEU A 152 10.24 -11.33 -15.08
N GLN A 153 9.84 -12.51 -14.58
CA GLN A 153 8.48 -13.01 -14.69
C GLN A 153 7.59 -12.59 -13.50
N LEU A 154 8.15 -11.94 -12.48
CA LEU A 154 7.35 -11.37 -11.37
C LEU A 154 6.28 -10.41 -11.87
N GLU A 155 6.64 -9.63 -12.87
CA GLU A 155 5.73 -8.69 -13.53
C GLU A 155 4.54 -9.38 -14.20
N LYS A 156 4.69 -10.67 -14.55
CA LYS A 156 3.63 -11.51 -15.11
C LYS A 156 2.93 -12.40 -14.07
N SER A 157 3.26 -12.22 -12.80
CA SER A 157 2.64 -12.98 -11.72
C SER A 157 1.26 -12.42 -11.42
N PHE A 158 0.32 -13.33 -11.20
CA PHE A 158 -1.02 -12.97 -10.75
C PHE A 158 -0.93 -12.20 -9.44
N SER A 159 -1.51 -11.01 -9.39
CA SER A 159 -1.52 -10.19 -8.19
C SER A 159 -2.93 -9.84 -7.74
N ASN A 160 -3.08 -9.64 -6.44
CA ASN A 160 -4.29 -9.16 -5.81
C ASN A 160 -3.93 -7.98 -4.90
N ILE A 161 -4.92 -7.16 -4.60
CA ILE A 161 -4.87 -6.28 -3.43
C ILE A 161 -5.41 -7.08 -2.26
N ALA A 162 -4.74 -6.99 -1.12
CA ALA A 162 -5.22 -7.57 0.12
C ALA A 162 -5.13 -6.54 1.24
N TYR A 163 -5.88 -6.74 2.31
CA TYR A 163 -5.75 -5.96 3.53
C TYR A 163 -6.01 -6.81 4.76
N VAL A 164 -5.39 -6.41 5.86
CA VAL A 164 -5.64 -6.91 7.21
C VAL A 164 -6.21 -5.78 8.05
N LYS A 165 -7.23 -6.10 8.87
CA LYS A 165 -7.76 -5.19 9.89
C LYS A 165 -7.04 -5.46 11.21
N TYR A 166 -6.70 -4.38 11.91
CA TYR A 166 -6.13 -4.44 13.25
C TYR A 166 -6.84 -3.42 14.15
N ASP A 167 -7.41 -3.89 15.25
CA ASP A 167 -8.04 -3.05 16.25
C ASP A 167 -6.98 -2.51 17.21
N MET A 168 -6.72 -1.23 17.16
CA MET A 168 -5.69 -0.55 17.96
C MET A 168 -6.02 -0.49 19.45
N ASN A 169 -7.28 -0.66 19.85
CA ASN A 169 -7.68 -0.65 21.26
C ASN A 169 -7.50 -2.02 21.91
N THR A 170 -7.83 -3.08 21.18
CA THR A 170 -7.79 -4.45 21.71
C THR A 170 -6.53 -5.20 21.34
N GLY A 171 -5.75 -4.70 20.39
CA GLY A 171 -4.58 -5.38 19.84
C GLY A 171 -4.93 -6.61 18.98
N LYS A 172 -6.17 -6.70 18.48
CA LYS A 172 -6.62 -7.85 17.72
C LYS A 172 -6.42 -7.67 16.23
N SER A 173 -5.70 -8.59 15.61
CA SER A 173 -5.70 -8.77 14.14
C SER A 173 -6.90 -9.62 13.71
N TYR A 174 -7.39 -9.33 12.51
CA TYR A 174 -8.45 -10.08 11.85
C TYR A 174 -7.88 -10.81 10.63
N ASP A 175 -8.63 -11.77 10.10
CA ASP A 175 -8.25 -12.51 8.91
C ASP A 175 -8.06 -11.58 7.70
N GLU A 176 -7.11 -11.95 6.84
CA GLU A 176 -6.84 -11.25 5.59
C GLU A 176 -8.09 -11.25 4.68
N THR A 177 -8.36 -10.12 4.07
CA THR A 177 -9.36 -9.99 3.02
C THR A 177 -8.65 -9.75 1.69
N ILE A 178 -8.91 -10.61 0.71
CA ILE A 178 -8.37 -10.48 -0.64
C ILE A 178 -9.40 -9.78 -1.51
N ILE A 179 -8.96 -8.74 -2.23
CA ILE A 179 -9.73 -8.03 -3.24
C ILE A 179 -9.18 -8.47 -4.61
N PRO A 180 -9.88 -9.35 -5.34
CA PRO A 180 -9.44 -9.79 -6.65
C PRO A 180 -9.42 -8.61 -7.61
N ILE A 181 -8.31 -8.45 -8.32
CA ILE A 181 -8.22 -7.47 -9.41
C ILE A 181 -8.62 -8.17 -10.71
N PRO A 182 -9.52 -7.59 -11.50
CA PRO A 182 -9.91 -8.19 -12.76
C PRO A 182 -8.70 -8.21 -13.71
N HIS A 183 -8.45 -9.37 -14.27
CA HIS A 183 -7.46 -9.57 -15.30
C HIS A 183 -8.17 -9.86 -16.62
N LYS A 184 -7.73 -9.27 -17.71
CA LYS A 184 -8.18 -9.64 -19.04
C LYS A 184 -7.70 -11.04 -19.41
N THR A 185 -6.49 -11.38 -18.93
CA THR A 185 -5.89 -12.72 -19.06
C THR A 185 -5.16 -13.10 -17.76
N ILE A 186 -4.73 -14.38 -17.65
CA ILE A 186 -3.98 -14.89 -16.48
C ILE A 186 -2.58 -14.23 -16.35
N SER A 187 -2.13 -13.54 -17.38
CA SER A 187 -0.79 -12.94 -17.47
C SER A 187 -0.78 -11.43 -17.38
N SER A 188 -1.93 -10.75 -17.23
CA SER A 188 -1.94 -9.28 -17.08
C SER A 188 -1.23 -8.88 -15.80
N PRO A 189 -0.06 -8.24 -15.89
CA PRO A 189 0.62 -7.75 -14.70
C PRO A 189 -0.10 -6.53 -14.18
N ILE A 190 -0.25 -6.45 -12.87
CA ILE A 190 -0.57 -5.19 -12.24
C ILE A 190 0.73 -4.48 -12.05
N ALA A 191 0.86 -3.29 -12.59
CA ALA A 191 1.94 -2.42 -12.20
C ALA A 191 1.90 -2.28 -10.68
N LEU A 192 3.06 -2.31 -10.03
CA LEU A 192 3.18 -2.16 -8.57
C LEU A 192 2.80 -0.75 -8.07
N ASP A 193 2.27 0.08 -8.96
CA ASP A 193 1.73 1.40 -8.70
C ASP A 193 0.35 1.23 -8.07
N TYR A 194 0.36 1.11 -6.76
CA TYR A 194 -0.83 0.92 -5.94
C TYR A 194 -0.86 1.95 -4.82
N ASN A 195 -2.03 2.49 -4.55
CA ASN A 195 -2.30 3.34 -3.39
C ASN A 195 -3.73 3.14 -2.90
N SER A 196 -3.96 3.31 -1.60
CA SER A 196 -5.29 3.23 -1.00
C SER A 196 -5.60 4.43 -0.11
N ALA A 197 -6.89 4.63 0.15
CA ALA A 197 -7.40 5.55 1.15
C ALA A 197 -8.77 5.10 1.66
N THR A 198 -9.06 5.36 2.92
CA THR A 198 -10.40 5.22 3.48
C THR A 198 -11.20 6.51 3.31
N ILE A 199 -12.51 6.35 3.06
CA ILE A 199 -13.48 7.45 3.03
C ILE A 199 -14.80 6.99 3.68
N ASN A 200 -15.49 7.93 4.34
CA ASN A 200 -16.82 7.72 4.87
C ASN A 200 -17.86 8.38 3.96
N ILE A 201 -18.82 7.59 3.48
CA ILE A 201 -19.92 8.05 2.63
C ILE A 201 -21.23 7.48 3.21
N ASN A 202 -22.21 8.32 3.47
CA ASN A 202 -23.53 7.92 4.02
C ASN A 202 -23.42 7.09 5.31
N ASN A 203 -22.47 7.39 6.19
CA ASN A 203 -22.13 6.67 7.43
C ASN A 203 -21.60 5.23 7.23
N GLU A 204 -21.18 4.89 6.04
CA GLU A 204 -20.46 3.65 5.77
C GLU A 204 -19.00 3.95 5.40
N SER A 205 -18.10 3.08 5.82
CA SER A 205 -16.66 3.21 5.55
C SER A 205 -16.28 2.38 4.33
N TYR A 206 -15.50 2.99 3.45
CA TYR A 206 -15.02 2.37 2.23
C TYR A 206 -13.50 2.45 2.14
N LEU A 207 -12.87 1.38 1.69
CA LEU A 207 -11.48 1.37 1.22
C LEU A 207 -11.52 1.56 -0.30
N ILE A 208 -10.91 2.64 -0.75
CA ILE A 208 -10.71 2.92 -2.17
C ILE A 208 -9.27 2.57 -2.51
N SER A 209 -9.06 1.76 -3.51
CA SER A 209 -7.75 1.38 -4.01
C SER A 209 -7.59 1.86 -5.44
N SER A 210 -6.50 2.56 -5.74
CA SER A 210 -6.13 2.95 -7.10
C SER A 210 -4.90 2.18 -7.57
N TYR A 211 -4.90 1.75 -8.80
CA TYR A 211 -3.83 0.97 -9.41
C TYR A 211 -3.80 1.15 -10.92
N THR A 212 -2.69 0.79 -11.53
CA THR A 212 -2.48 0.84 -12.97
C THR A 212 -2.56 -0.56 -13.55
N ILE A 213 -3.27 -0.72 -14.66
CA ILE A 213 -3.26 -1.93 -15.50
C ILE A 213 -2.58 -1.60 -16.82
N ASP A 214 -1.69 -2.48 -17.25
CA ASP A 214 -1.09 -2.52 -18.56
C ASP A 214 -2.04 -3.32 -19.47
N GLU A 215 -2.61 -2.68 -20.50
CA GLU A 215 -3.76 -3.20 -21.23
C GLU A 215 -3.38 -4.25 -22.29
N ASP A 216 -2.18 -4.14 -22.89
CA ASP A 216 -1.71 -5.05 -23.93
C ASP A 216 -0.80 -6.17 -23.38
N GLU A 217 -0.47 -6.14 -22.07
CA GLU A 217 0.39 -7.10 -21.39
C GLU A 217 1.86 -7.08 -21.85
N ASP A 218 2.28 -6.04 -22.58
CA ASP A 218 3.66 -5.81 -22.96
C ASP A 218 4.28 -4.70 -22.10
N LEU A 219 4.87 -5.06 -20.98
CA LEU A 219 5.51 -4.12 -20.04
C LEU A 219 6.64 -3.29 -20.65
N GLN A 220 7.08 -3.58 -21.87
CA GLN A 220 8.07 -2.77 -22.61
C GLN A 220 7.41 -1.56 -23.27
N THR A 221 6.12 -1.62 -23.53
CA THR A 221 5.27 -0.48 -23.90
C THR A 221 4.63 0.10 -22.66
N GLY A 222 4.28 1.34 -22.65
CA GLY A 222 3.68 1.96 -21.47
C GLY A 222 2.58 2.95 -21.82
N ASP A 223 2.30 3.07 -23.11
CA ASP A 223 1.35 4.01 -23.66
C ASP A 223 -0.12 3.54 -23.57
N ASP A 224 -0.33 2.34 -23.02
CA ASP A 224 -1.64 1.76 -22.75
C ASP A 224 -1.87 1.44 -21.24
N ARG A 225 -1.09 2.06 -20.37
CA ARG A 225 -1.28 1.92 -18.92
C ARG A 225 -2.40 2.80 -18.43
N GLU A 226 -3.46 2.16 -17.96
CA GLU A 226 -4.68 2.82 -17.54
C GLU A 226 -4.93 2.72 -16.04
N LEU A 227 -5.53 3.76 -15.48
CA LEU A 227 -5.88 3.82 -14.06
C LEU A 227 -7.24 3.21 -13.79
N TYR A 228 -7.29 2.45 -12.71
CA TYR A 228 -8.49 1.83 -12.18
C TYR A 228 -8.68 2.16 -10.70
N LEU A 229 -9.94 2.17 -10.28
CA LEU A 229 -10.34 2.18 -8.88
C LEU A 229 -11.05 0.90 -8.53
N GLN A 230 -10.73 0.36 -7.36
CA GLN A 230 -11.48 -0.69 -6.70
C GLN A 230 -12.08 -0.14 -5.42
N ILE A 231 -13.34 -0.44 -5.17
CA ILE A 231 -14.08 0.01 -4.00
C ILE A 231 -14.46 -1.21 -3.15
N GLN A 232 -14.15 -1.15 -1.87
CA GLN A 232 -14.51 -2.16 -0.89
C GLN A 232 -15.29 -1.51 0.25
N ASN A 233 -16.51 -1.98 0.51
CA ASN A 233 -17.24 -1.59 1.70
C ASN A 233 -16.64 -2.30 2.92
N LEU A 234 -16.14 -1.55 3.89
CA LEU A 234 -15.44 -2.08 5.05
C LEU A 234 -16.39 -2.62 6.13
N THR A 235 -17.66 -2.21 6.09
CA THR A 235 -18.70 -2.68 7.03
C THR A 235 -19.27 -4.01 6.58
N THR A 236 -19.63 -4.14 5.32
CA THR A 236 -20.28 -5.34 4.77
C THR A 236 -19.30 -6.35 4.20
N GLY A 237 -18.07 -5.93 3.84
CA GLY A 237 -17.10 -6.72 3.12
C GLY A 237 -17.38 -6.84 1.62
N GLN A 238 -18.36 -6.09 1.08
CA GLN A 238 -18.70 -6.13 -0.33
C GLN A 238 -17.64 -5.41 -1.17
N ALA A 239 -17.15 -6.09 -2.20
CA ALA A 239 -16.33 -5.48 -3.26
C ALA A 239 -17.23 -5.06 -4.42
N TYR A 240 -17.03 -3.86 -4.92
CA TYR A 240 -17.70 -3.36 -6.13
C TYR A 240 -16.87 -3.69 -7.37
N PHE A 241 -17.47 -3.61 -8.56
CA PHE A 241 -16.72 -3.76 -9.80
C PHE A 241 -15.71 -2.62 -9.96
N PRO A 242 -14.52 -2.91 -10.53
CA PRO A 242 -13.53 -1.86 -10.78
C PRO A 242 -14.04 -0.83 -11.77
N ILE A 243 -13.64 0.41 -11.54
CA ILE A 243 -13.97 1.56 -12.37
C ILE A 243 -12.70 1.96 -13.11
N GLN A 244 -12.75 1.96 -14.43
CA GLN A 244 -11.70 2.53 -15.27
C GLN A 244 -11.78 4.06 -15.21
N ILE A 245 -10.67 4.71 -14.83
CA ILE A 245 -10.60 6.18 -14.69
C ILE A 245 -10.04 6.83 -15.94
N THR A 246 -9.05 6.20 -16.55
CA THR A 246 -8.46 6.68 -17.80
C THR A 246 -8.66 5.64 -18.89
N ASN A 247 -8.82 6.09 -20.14
CA ASN A 247 -8.97 5.24 -21.32
C ASN A 247 -8.46 6.01 -22.52
N ASP A 248 -7.14 6.14 -22.61
CA ASP A 248 -6.47 6.89 -23.66
C ASP A 248 -5.21 6.16 -24.15
N SER A 249 -4.44 6.76 -25.02
CA SER A 249 -3.18 6.18 -25.54
C SER A 249 -1.96 6.80 -24.85
N ILE A 250 -2.09 7.11 -23.56
CA ILE A 250 -1.06 7.80 -22.78
C ILE A 250 -0.75 6.96 -21.54
N SER A 251 0.53 6.83 -21.19
CA SER A 251 0.92 6.12 -19.96
C SER A 251 0.45 6.85 -18.71
N ASN A 252 -0.44 6.24 -17.96
CA ASN A 252 -0.92 6.71 -16.68
C ASN A 252 -0.23 5.94 -15.55
N SER A 253 0.39 6.64 -14.59
CA SER A 253 1.23 6.00 -13.57
C SER A 253 1.21 6.74 -12.23
N LEU A 254 1.74 6.08 -11.19
CA LEU A 254 1.91 6.60 -9.85
C LEU A 254 0.62 7.20 -9.25
N PRO A 255 -0.50 6.47 -9.27
CA PRO A 255 -1.72 6.95 -8.65
C PRO A 255 -1.52 7.20 -7.16
N LYS A 256 -2.11 8.28 -6.66
CA LYS A 256 -2.12 8.58 -5.23
C LYS A 256 -3.47 9.13 -4.79
N LEU A 257 -4.04 8.49 -3.80
CA LEU A 257 -5.26 8.93 -3.14
C LEU A 257 -4.91 9.79 -1.92
N THR A 258 -5.59 10.90 -1.77
CA THR A 258 -5.38 11.80 -0.64
C THR A 258 -6.73 12.33 -0.15
N ASN A 259 -7.04 12.09 1.12
CA ASN A 259 -8.20 12.70 1.77
C ASN A 259 -7.82 14.08 2.30
N ILE A 260 -8.52 15.12 1.84
CA ILE A 260 -8.34 16.50 2.26
C ILE A 260 -9.69 17.01 2.77
N ASN A 261 -9.82 17.21 4.07
CA ASN A 261 -11.04 17.71 4.72
C ASN A 261 -12.32 16.89 4.42
N GLY A 262 -12.18 15.58 4.26
CA GLY A 262 -13.28 14.69 3.96
C GLY A 262 -13.54 14.47 2.46
N GLU A 263 -12.86 15.21 1.59
CA GLU A 263 -12.91 14.99 0.15
C GLU A 263 -11.73 14.13 -0.32
N LEU A 264 -12.00 13.16 -1.19
CA LEU A 264 -11.00 12.26 -1.73
C LEU A 264 -10.55 12.73 -3.12
N TYR A 265 -9.26 12.93 -3.25
CA TYR A 265 -8.60 13.29 -4.50
C TYR A 265 -7.72 12.16 -4.99
N LEU A 266 -7.80 11.87 -6.29
CA LEU A 266 -6.87 11.04 -7.02
C LEU A 266 -5.92 11.94 -7.79
N THR A 267 -4.62 11.67 -7.66
CA THR A 267 -3.56 12.32 -8.45
C THR A 267 -2.74 11.27 -9.15
N TRP A 268 -2.22 11.58 -10.35
CA TRP A 268 -1.36 10.66 -11.10
C TRP A 268 -0.44 11.41 -12.05
N LEU A 269 0.50 10.70 -12.66
CA LEU A 269 1.33 11.21 -13.73
C LEU A 269 0.85 10.67 -15.07
N ASP A 270 0.59 11.59 -15.99
CA ASP A 270 0.30 11.35 -17.39
C ASP A 270 1.62 11.50 -18.17
N ASN A 271 1.96 10.52 -19.02
CA ASN A 271 3.23 10.43 -19.72
C ASN A 271 4.49 10.50 -18.82
N GLY A 272 4.36 10.15 -17.54
CA GLY A 272 5.46 10.17 -16.58
C GLY A 272 5.90 11.56 -16.09
N TYR A 273 5.32 12.65 -16.57
CA TYR A 273 5.71 14.02 -16.21
C TYR A 273 4.57 15.03 -16.06
N MET A 274 3.39 14.79 -16.60
CA MET A 274 2.24 15.70 -16.43
C MET A 274 1.43 15.30 -15.22
N PHE A 275 1.32 16.18 -14.24
CA PHE A 275 0.54 15.96 -13.05
C PHE A 275 -0.96 16.17 -13.34
N LYS A 276 -1.77 15.18 -13.00
CA LYS A 276 -3.24 15.23 -13.09
C LYS A 276 -3.85 15.12 -11.70
N ILE A 277 -5.04 15.67 -11.54
CA ILE A 277 -5.83 15.61 -10.30
C ILE A 277 -7.31 15.50 -10.63
N MET A 278 -8.01 14.64 -9.89
CA MET A 278 -9.46 14.44 -9.95
C MET A 278 -10.03 14.44 -8.53
N ASN A 279 -11.13 15.15 -8.30
CA ASN A 279 -11.93 14.98 -7.09
C ASN A 279 -12.87 13.78 -7.29
N LEU A 280 -12.71 12.76 -6.46
CA LEU A 280 -13.51 11.53 -6.52
C LEU A 280 -14.79 11.60 -5.69
N SER A 281 -14.92 12.55 -4.76
CA SER A 281 -16.02 12.58 -3.79
C SER A 281 -17.39 12.71 -4.44
N ASP A 282 -17.49 13.54 -5.47
CA ASP A 282 -18.75 13.74 -6.23
C ASP A 282 -19.15 12.49 -7.00
N MET A 283 -18.17 11.85 -7.65
CA MET A 283 -18.39 10.59 -8.39
C MET A 283 -18.84 9.48 -7.43
N LEU A 284 -18.14 9.28 -6.33
CA LEU A 284 -18.46 8.25 -5.34
C LEU A 284 -19.82 8.52 -4.67
N SER A 285 -20.11 9.78 -4.32
CA SER A 285 -21.40 10.15 -3.73
C SER A 285 -22.56 9.91 -4.70
N SER A 286 -22.35 10.19 -5.98
CA SER A 286 -23.37 9.93 -7.01
C SER A 286 -23.62 8.44 -7.18
N MET A 287 -22.57 7.62 -7.18
CA MET A 287 -22.70 6.16 -7.27
C MET A 287 -23.49 5.58 -6.10
N PHE A 288 -23.14 5.95 -4.87
CA PHE A 288 -23.83 5.41 -3.67
C PHE A 288 -25.22 5.97 -3.44
N ASN A 289 -25.57 7.15 -3.99
CA ASN A 289 -26.93 7.67 -3.97
C ASN A 289 -27.82 7.00 -5.04
N ALA A 290 -27.24 6.57 -6.17
CA ALA A 290 -27.97 5.84 -7.21
C ALA A 290 -28.29 4.40 -6.77
N ASP A 291 -27.42 3.76 -5.99
CA ASP A 291 -27.64 2.40 -5.46
C ASP A 291 -28.90 2.30 -4.57
N SER A 292 -29.28 3.40 -3.91
CA SER A 292 -30.55 3.48 -3.16
C SER A 292 -31.80 3.36 -4.07
N ASN A 293 -31.64 3.48 -5.40
CA ASN A 293 -32.70 3.38 -6.41
C ASN A 293 -32.61 2.17 -7.35
N GLY A 294 -31.59 1.28 -7.18
CA GLY A 294 -31.61 -0.07 -7.74
C GLY A 294 -31.01 -0.28 -9.12
N ASP A 295 -30.21 0.63 -9.70
CA ASP A 295 -29.54 0.32 -10.96
C ASP A 295 -28.17 1.01 -11.11
N MET A 296 -27.09 0.24 -10.89
CA MET A 296 -25.70 0.71 -11.04
C MET A 296 -25.17 0.60 -12.49
N THR A 297 -25.90 0.01 -13.42
CA THR A 297 -25.44 -0.27 -14.77
C THR A 297 -25.34 0.97 -15.66
N ASP A 298 -26.03 2.05 -15.34
CA ASP A 298 -26.09 3.25 -16.20
C ASP A 298 -25.02 4.33 -15.89
N LEU A 299 -24.29 4.22 -14.77
CA LEU A 299 -23.29 5.24 -14.38
C LEU A 299 -21.90 5.05 -15.00
N ILE A 300 -21.64 3.89 -15.58
CA ILE A 300 -20.35 3.57 -16.22
C ILE A 300 -20.19 4.26 -17.60
N ASN A 301 -21.26 4.84 -18.16
CA ASN A 301 -21.27 5.51 -19.47
C ASN A 301 -21.34 7.04 -19.40
N ALA A 302 -21.21 7.66 -18.25
CA ALA A 302 -21.13 9.11 -18.16
C ALA A 302 -19.76 9.56 -18.69
N ASP A 303 -19.81 10.21 -19.84
CA ASP A 303 -18.68 10.76 -20.59
C ASP A 303 -17.55 11.27 -19.70
N THR A 304 -16.40 10.66 -19.88
CA THR A 304 -15.10 11.11 -19.43
C THR A 304 -14.93 12.60 -19.67
N VAL A 305 -14.58 13.27 -18.61
CA VAL A 305 -14.22 14.69 -18.56
C VAL A 305 -13.21 15.04 -19.68
N ASN A 306 -13.64 15.92 -20.61
CA ASN A 306 -12.79 16.60 -21.57
C ASN A 306 -11.79 17.54 -20.87
#